data_e846bcba69d010609d0b86f4bf2117c4
#
_entry.id   e846bcba69d010609d0b86f4bf2117c4
#
_cell.length_a   1.000
_cell.length_b   1.000
_cell.length_c   1.000
_cell.angle_alpha   90.00
_cell.angle_beta   90.00
_cell.angle_gamma   90.00
#
_symmetry.space_group_name_H-M   'P 1'
#
loop_
_entity.id
_entity.type
_entity.pdbx_description
1 polymer ?
#
loop_
_entity_poly.entity_id
_entity_poly.type
_entity_poly.pdbx_seq_one_letter_code
_entity_poly.pdbx_strand_id
1 'polypeptide(L)'
;MSFWREVLGLGAPAPKKAPFRKRSAYHAGEVSRLFADFQGTYGSADADLRGDLVLMRNRARQMARDDVYVKRFLELLETNVIGDQGMVLQVKARDTAGGMDVIGNRIVEDAWTVFGQVGNCTADGLMSMVDLEKYVVRTVARDGEAFVQVIRNNSFVHGIAFHAFEADMVDVDKTEKRPNGNDIRMGIEVDSFGRPVAFWVKKNHPGDNQFTSVTRNESVRVPAGDILHVYRRVRAGQTRGETWLHAALSQIKMLNAHREAELVASRMAASKMGFFTSETGEEAPADGYDNGVPIIEAEPGTFHQLPAGVDFKAFNPDHPATAFAEFQKNILRGTASGLGVSYASLSGDLSDTSYSSVRQGALEERDQYRSLQKFFLDHFVARVYATWLRHVMEFGYINLPATKFDKFFSATTFRPRGWQWVDPQKEISAAGEALHLGIMSPQDVAAQYGRDFEETQSQWERDRETAATYGNELAYGPFGGNPQAKGMPEQAEEPVAAPEPARAAPVEVSIKHTELAPAKRAIKLVRDEDGLVIGAEIAEDENGN
;
A
#
# COMPACT_ATOMS: atom_id res chain seq x y z
N MET A 1 -38.07 -57.67 -0.84
CA MET A 1 -39.30 -56.82 -0.96
C MET A 1 -39.79 -56.63 -2.41
N SER A 2 -39.10 -57.09 -3.45
CA SER A 2 -39.56 -56.98 -4.85
C SER A 2 -40.66 -58.00 -5.23
N PHE A 3 -40.61 -59.25 -4.71
CA PHE A 3 -41.50 -60.30 -5.07
C PHE A 3 -42.98 -60.06 -4.69
N TRP A 4 -43.27 -59.45 -3.55
CA TRP A 4 -44.65 -59.18 -3.10
C TRP A 4 -45.30 -57.98 -3.85
N ARG A 5 -44.55 -57.16 -4.53
CA ARG A 5 -45.13 -56.09 -5.36
C ARG A 5 -45.64 -56.58 -6.71
N GLU A 6 -45.01 -57.61 -7.27
CA GLU A 6 -45.43 -58.21 -8.53
C GLU A 6 -46.72 -59.00 -8.33
N VAL A 7 -46.87 -59.66 -7.19
CA VAL A 7 -48.08 -60.49 -6.84
C VAL A 7 -49.30 -59.61 -6.55
N LEU A 8 -49.13 -58.38 -6.10
CA LEU A 8 -50.21 -57.43 -5.75
C LEU A 8 -50.60 -56.48 -6.88
N GLY A 9 -50.07 -56.65 -8.10
CA GLY A 9 -50.41 -55.80 -9.25
C GLY A 9 -50.08 -54.34 -9.06
N LEU A 10 -49.21 -53.99 -8.09
CA LEU A 10 -48.76 -52.65 -7.88
C LEU A 10 -47.66 -52.33 -8.91
N GLY A 11 -48.04 -51.66 -10.02
CA GLY A 11 -47.16 -51.31 -11.08
C GLY A 11 -45.90 -50.65 -10.55
N ALA A 12 -44.76 -50.82 -11.27
CA ALA A 12 -43.49 -50.20 -10.94
C ALA A 12 -43.69 -48.69 -10.66
N PRO A 13 -43.09 -48.17 -9.60
CA PRO A 13 -43.21 -46.74 -9.35
C PRO A 13 -42.74 -45.97 -10.58
N ALA A 14 -43.59 -45.07 -11.07
CA ALA A 14 -43.25 -44.22 -12.22
C ALA A 14 -41.86 -43.63 -12.02
N PRO A 15 -40.98 -43.65 -13.03
CA PRO A 15 -39.64 -43.06 -12.90
C PRO A 15 -39.80 -41.63 -12.42
N LYS A 16 -39.20 -41.30 -11.27
CA LYS A 16 -39.16 -39.93 -10.78
C LYS A 16 -38.58 -39.07 -11.90
N LYS A 17 -39.42 -38.22 -12.50
CA LYS A 17 -38.93 -37.25 -13.49
C LYS A 17 -37.75 -36.55 -12.86
N ALA A 18 -36.58 -36.69 -13.47
CA ALA A 18 -35.39 -35.95 -13.06
C ALA A 18 -35.77 -34.45 -12.98
N PRO A 19 -35.41 -33.75 -11.91
CA PRO A 19 -35.75 -32.36 -11.80
C PRO A 19 -35.20 -31.63 -13.03
N PHE A 20 -36.11 -30.94 -13.74
CA PHE A 20 -35.73 -30.11 -14.89
C PHE A 20 -34.67 -29.14 -14.39
N ARG A 21 -33.39 -29.37 -14.67
CA ARG A 21 -32.31 -28.39 -14.43
C ARG A 21 -32.62 -27.22 -15.33
N LYS A 22 -33.11 -26.13 -14.75
CA LYS A 22 -33.18 -24.84 -15.44
C LYS A 22 -31.78 -24.57 -15.99
N ARG A 23 -31.64 -24.44 -17.31
CA ARG A 23 -30.41 -23.94 -17.92
C ARG A 23 -30.18 -22.55 -17.32
N SER A 24 -29.05 -22.36 -16.66
CA SER A 24 -28.66 -21.04 -16.20
C SER A 24 -28.51 -20.12 -17.39
N ALA A 25 -29.14 -18.95 -17.36
CA ALA A 25 -29.02 -17.95 -18.42
C ALA A 25 -27.63 -17.30 -18.42
N TYR A 26 -26.94 -17.36 -17.28
CA TYR A 26 -25.61 -16.81 -17.11
C TYR A 26 -24.62 -17.93 -16.79
N HIS A 27 -23.48 -17.93 -17.47
CA HIS A 27 -22.45 -18.95 -17.27
C HIS A 27 -21.93 -18.97 -15.82
N ALA A 28 -21.81 -17.78 -15.18
CA ALA A 28 -21.41 -17.65 -13.77
C ALA A 28 -22.40 -18.28 -12.76
N GLY A 29 -23.66 -18.53 -13.16
CA GLY A 29 -24.69 -19.18 -12.35
C GLY A 29 -24.84 -20.67 -12.68
N GLU A 30 -23.99 -21.23 -13.53
CA GLU A 30 -24.06 -22.64 -13.93
C GLU A 30 -23.48 -23.54 -12.83
N VAL A 31 -24.23 -24.55 -12.42
CA VAL A 31 -23.76 -25.60 -11.50
C VAL A 31 -23.17 -26.72 -12.33
N SER A 32 -21.89 -26.69 -12.60
CA SER A 32 -21.14 -27.70 -13.33
C SER A 32 -20.02 -28.28 -12.46
N ARG A 33 -19.37 -29.33 -12.94
CA ARG A 33 -18.23 -29.95 -12.24
C ARG A 33 -17.06 -28.95 -12.09
N LEU A 34 -16.92 -28.01 -13.02
CA LEU A 34 -15.87 -26.97 -12.99
C LEU A 34 -16.11 -25.90 -11.93
N PHE A 35 -17.37 -25.74 -11.49
CA PHE A 35 -17.78 -24.76 -10.48
C PHE A 35 -18.29 -25.43 -9.20
N ALA A 36 -17.94 -26.71 -8.96
CA ALA A 36 -18.45 -27.47 -7.82
C ALA A 36 -17.99 -26.90 -6.47
N ASP A 37 -16.80 -26.33 -6.45
CA ASP A 37 -16.14 -25.65 -5.33
C ASP A 37 -16.39 -24.13 -5.30
N PHE A 38 -16.95 -23.56 -6.39
CA PHE A 38 -17.32 -22.15 -6.47
C PHE A 38 -18.76 -21.93 -6.03
N GLN A 39 -19.03 -22.24 -4.75
CA GLN A 39 -20.35 -22.04 -4.15
C GLN A 39 -20.40 -20.70 -3.44
N GLY A 40 -21.17 -19.75 -3.99
CA GLY A 40 -21.43 -18.48 -3.34
C GLY A 40 -22.24 -18.66 -2.05
N THR A 41 -21.90 -17.95 -0.99
CA THR A 41 -22.68 -17.90 0.24
C THR A 41 -23.89 -17.00 0.06
N TYR A 42 -25.06 -17.44 0.57
CA TYR A 42 -26.28 -16.63 0.60
C TYR A 42 -26.41 -16.00 1.98
N GLY A 43 -25.62 -14.94 2.22
CA GLY A 43 -25.58 -14.23 3.49
C GLY A 43 -25.73 -12.71 3.35
N SER A 44 -26.16 -12.04 4.42
CA SER A 44 -26.02 -10.60 4.53
C SER A 44 -24.54 -10.23 4.68
N ALA A 45 -24.17 -8.96 4.40
CA ALA A 45 -22.80 -8.50 4.55
C ALA A 45 -22.22 -8.80 5.95
N ASP A 46 -23.00 -8.57 7.00
CA ASP A 46 -22.59 -8.85 8.38
C ASP A 46 -22.51 -10.35 8.68
N ALA A 47 -23.38 -11.18 8.07
CA ALA A 47 -23.34 -12.63 8.27
C ALA A 47 -22.09 -13.25 7.65
N ASP A 48 -21.73 -12.82 6.43
CA ASP A 48 -20.53 -13.30 5.74
C ASP A 48 -19.26 -12.82 6.48
N LEU A 49 -19.26 -11.58 6.98
CA LEU A 49 -18.10 -10.99 7.65
C LEU A 49 -17.86 -11.55 9.06
N ARG A 50 -18.93 -11.88 9.80
CA ARG A 50 -18.87 -12.26 11.22
C ARG A 50 -17.93 -13.42 11.52
N GLY A 51 -17.91 -14.44 10.65
CA GLY A 51 -17.08 -15.63 10.83
C GLY A 51 -15.59 -15.36 10.62
N ASP A 52 -15.28 -14.45 9.73
CA ASP A 52 -13.93 -14.26 9.21
C ASP A 52 -13.25 -12.97 9.71
N LEU A 53 -14.01 -12.01 10.25
CA LEU A 53 -13.53 -10.68 10.61
C LEU A 53 -12.27 -10.69 11.47
N VAL A 54 -12.30 -11.41 12.60
CA VAL A 54 -11.19 -11.46 13.55
C VAL A 54 -9.99 -12.18 12.94
N LEU A 55 -10.22 -13.28 12.23
CA LEU A 55 -9.16 -14.08 11.61
C LEU A 55 -8.47 -13.29 10.48
N MET A 56 -9.25 -12.64 9.61
CA MET A 56 -8.70 -11.80 8.52
C MET A 56 -7.87 -10.65 9.08
N ARG A 57 -8.35 -9.96 10.12
CA ARG A 57 -7.62 -8.89 10.81
C ARG A 57 -6.30 -9.38 11.39
N ASN A 58 -6.30 -10.51 12.10
CA ASN A 58 -5.08 -11.06 12.69
C ASN A 58 -4.07 -11.47 11.62
N ARG A 59 -4.51 -12.07 10.51
CA ARG A 59 -3.64 -12.39 9.37
C ARG A 59 -3.09 -11.13 8.71
N ALA A 60 -3.91 -10.09 8.54
CA ALA A 60 -3.47 -8.82 7.99
C ALA A 60 -2.42 -8.14 8.89
N ARG A 61 -2.60 -8.15 10.21
CA ARG A 61 -1.62 -7.65 11.18
C ARG A 61 -0.31 -8.43 11.15
N GLN A 62 -0.39 -9.75 11.04
CA GLN A 62 0.81 -10.59 10.90
C GLN A 62 1.55 -10.22 9.62
N MET A 63 0.88 -10.16 8.47
CA MET A 63 1.52 -9.78 7.21
C MET A 63 2.07 -8.35 7.23
N ALA A 64 1.39 -7.41 7.89
CA ALA A 64 1.90 -6.04 8.04
C ALA A 64 3.21 -5.96 8.83
N ARG A 65 3.49 -6.94 9.73
CA ARG A 65 4.77 -7.03 10.44
C ARG A 65 5.85 -7.76 9.64
N ASP A 66 5.48 -8.85 8.98
CA ASP A 66 6.41 -9.86 8.50
C ASP A 66 6.66 -9.76 6.98
N ASP A 67 5.76 -9.12 6.22
CA ASP A 67 5.84 -9.06 4.77
C ASP A 67 6.24 -7.67 4.25
N VAL A 68 7.25 -7.65 3.37
CA VAL A 68 7.82 -6.42 2.84
C VAL A 68 6.86 -5.66 1.90
N TYR A 69 6.05 -6.37 1.13
CA TYR A 69 5.12 -5.76 0.18
C TYR A 69 3.89 -5.19 0.88
N VAL A 70 3.37 -5.89 1.90
CA VAL A 70 2.28 -5.37 2.74
C VAL A 70 2.73 -4.14 3.51
N LYS A 71 3.93 -4.16 4.10
CA LYS A 71 4.52 -2.99 4.74
C LYS A 71 4.62 -1.82 3.76
N ARG A 72 5.15 -2.06 2.56
CA ARG A 72 5.27 -1.05 1.51
C ARG A 72 3.93 -0.47 1.09
N PHE A 73 2.90 -1.30 0.92
CA PHE A 73 1.54 -0.86 0.60
C PHE A 73 0.98 0.11 1.66
N LEU A 74 1.13 -0.22 2.94
CA LEU A 74 0.67 0.63 4.02
C LEU A 74 1.42 1.97 4.07
N GLU A 75 2.73 1.98 3.82
CA GLU A 75 3.55 3.19 3.71
C GLU A 75 3.15 4.06 2.51
N LEU A 76 2.80 3.42 1.37
CA LEU A 76 2.28 4.14 0.20
C LEU A 76 0.97 4.88 0.52
N LEU A 77 0.07 4.27 1.30
CA LEU A 77 -1.16 4.92 1.74
C LEU A 77 -0.88 6.11 2.67
N GLU A 78 -0.05 5.93 3.69
CA GLU A 78 0.34 7.03 4.60
C GLU A 78 0.94 8.20 3.81
N THR A 79 1.85 7.89 2.88
CA THR A 79 2.57 8.90 2.11
C THR A 79 1.68 9.59 1.07
N ASN A 80 0.80 8.86 0.37
CA ASN A 80 0.05 9.40 -0.76
C ASN A 80 -1.36 9.88 -0.39
N VAL A 81 -1.97 9.31 0.64
CA VAL A 81 -3.29 9.79 1.12
C VAL A 81 -3.13 10.97 2.06
N ILE A 82 -2.20 10.89 3.02
CA ILE A 82 -2.02 11.91 4.06
C ILE A 82 -0.84 12.83 3.72
N GLY A 83 0.34 12.26 3.44
CA GLY A 83 1.55 13.02 3.18
C GLY A 83 2.27 13.47 4.46
N ASP A 84 3.13 14.48 4.31
CA ASP A 84 3.95 15.04 5.37
C ASP A 84 3.22 16.11 6.19
N GLN A 85 2.31 16.86 5.56
CA GLN A 85 1.59 17.97 6.17
C GLN A 85 0.17 17.60 6.66
N GLY A 86 -0.31 16.38 6.35
CA GLY A 86 -1.68 15.98 6.66
C GLY A 86 -2.71 16.68 5.78
N MET A 87 -3.95 16.71 6.26
CA MET A 87 -5.05 17.43 5.62
C MET A 87 -5.09 18.88 6.12
N VAL A 88 -4.50 19.80 5.36
CA VAL A 88 -4.35 21.21 5.76
C VAL A 88 -5.71 21.90 5.78
N LEU A 89 -6.08 22.43 6.95
CA LEU A 89 -7.31 23.20 7.15
C LEU A 89 -7.21 24.56 6.45
N GLN A 90 -8.32 24.96 5.82
CA GLN A 90 -8.50 26.27 5.25
C GLN A 90 -9.92 26.75 5.48
N VAL A 91 -10.07 27.89 6.14
CA VAL A 91 -11.38 28.48 6.47
C VAL A 91 -11.62 29.70 5.60
N LYS A 92 -12.72 29.70 4.83
CA LYS A 92 -13.10 30.76 3.90
C LYS A 92 -14.46 31.37 4.27
N ALA A 93 -14.72 31.56 5.57
CA ALA A 93 -15.94 32.16 6.04
C ALA A 93 -16.00 33.64 5.65
N ARG A 94 -17.19 34.10 5.25
CA ARG A 94 -17.44 35.49 4.85
C ARG A 94 -18.17 36.25 5.96
N ASP A 95 -17.96 37.55 6.02
CA ASP A 95 -18.70 38.44 6.90
C ASP A 95 -20.10 38.74 6.33
N THR A 96 -20.89 39.54 7.07
CA THR A 96 -22.24 39.92 6.68
C THR A 96 -22.26 40.86 5.45
N ALA A 97 -21.17 41.52 5.13
CA ALA A 97 -20.99 42.38 3.96
C ALA A 97 -20.53 41.60 2.72
N GLY A 98 -20.29 40.28 2.86
CA GLY A 98 -19.85 39.42 1.77
C GLY A 98 -18.32 39.35 1.58
N GLY A 99 -17.55 40.12 2.33
CA GLY A 99 -16.09 40.05 2.35
C GLY A 99 -15.58 38.85 3.16
N MET A 100 -14.28 38.55 3.03
CA MET A 100 -13.64 37.49 3.84
C MET A 100 -13.61 37.91 5.32
N ASP A 101 -14.04 37.03 6.22
CA ASP A 101 -13.91 37.20 7.67
C ASP A 101 -12.47 36.82 8.11
N VAL A 102 -11.50 37.67 7.72
CA VAL A 102 -10.09 37.39 7.92
C VAL A 102 -9.76 37.10 9.40
N ILE A 103 -10.34 37.87 10.32
CA ILE A 103 -10.09 37.71 11.76
C ILE A 103 -10.68 36.39 12.26
N GLY A 104 -11.94 36.12 11.95
CA GLY A 104 -12.60 34.87 12.39
C GLY A 104 -11.94 33.62 11.81
N ASN A 105 -11.58 33.65 10.52
CA ASN A 105 -10.90 32.54 9.84
C ASN A 105 -9.54 32.25 10.52
N ARG A 106 -8.75 33.29 10.76
CA ARG A 106 -7.45 33.15 11.40
C ARG A 106 -7.55 32.61 12.83
N ILE A 107 -8.52 33.06 13.63
CA ILE A 107 -8.74 32.52 15.00
C ILE A 107 -8.96 31.00 14.95
N VAL A 108 -9.74 30.51 14.00
CA VAL A 108 -10.03 29.07 13.86
C VAL A 108 -8.77 28.32 13.40
N GLU A 109 -8.06 28.83 12.40
CA GLU A 109 -6.86 28.19 11.82
C GLU A 109 -5.70 28.14 12.81
N ASP A 110 -5.44 29.24 13.53
CA ASP A 110 -4.40 29.30 14.56
C ASP A 110 -4.73 28.32 15.72
N ALA A 111 -5.98 28.28 16.18
CA ALA A 111 -6.40 27.36 17.22
C ALA A 111 -6.31 25.90 16.77
N TRP A 112 -6.68 25.60 15.51
CA TRP A 112 -6.53 24.26 14.93
C TRP A 112 -5.06 23.84 14.83
N THR A 113 -4.19 24.76 14.45
CA THR A 113 -2.74 24.53 14.38
C THR A 113 -2.16 24.19 15.74
N VAL A 114 -2.55 24.91 16.78
CA VAL A 114 -2.14 24.61 18.17
C VAL A 114 -2.68 23.26 18.62
N PHE A 115 -3.95 22.95 18.30
CA PHE A 115 -4.57 21.68 18.63
C PHE A 115 -3.87 20.51 17.95
N GLY A 116 -3.43 20.66 16.70
CA GLY A 116 -2.77 19.63 15.90
C GLY A 116 -1.36 19.25 16.36
N GLN A 117 -0.76 19.99 17.30
CA GLN A 117 0.59 19.70 17.79
C GLN A 117 0.63 18.42 18.66
N VAL A 118 1.80 17.79 18.73
CA VAL A 118 2.05 16.68 19.64
C VAL A 118 1.77 17.13 21.08
N GLY A 119 1.09 16.29 21.84
CA GLY A 119 0.68 16.59 23.22
C GLY A 119 -0.73 17.17 23.36
N ASN A 120 -1.34 17.65 22.29
CA ASN A 120 -2.61 18.39 22.35
C ASN A 120 -3.82 17.61 21.82
N CYS A 121 -3.69 16.95 20.67
CA CYS A 121 -4.84 16.38 19.97
C CYS A 121 -5.18 14.96 20.41
N THR A 122 -4.21 14.19 20.93
CA THR A 122 -4.46 12.84 21.42
C THR A 122 -4.44 12.75 22.94
N ALA A 123 -5.24 11.83 23.50
CA ALA A 123 -5.39 11.69 24.94
C ALA A 123 -4.13 11.18 25.64
N ASP A 124 -3.30 10.41 24.93
CA ASP A 124 -1.99 9.94 25.37
C ASP A 124 -0.87 10.98 25.17
N GLY A 125 -1.13 12.02 24.38
CA GLY A 125 -0.17 13.08 24.08
C GLY A 125 1.00 12.67 23.20
N LEU A 126 0.95 11.50 22.54
CA LEU A 126 2.10 10.94 21.80
C LEU A 126 2.07 11.26 20.32
N MET A 127 0.94 11.65 19.76
CA MET A 127 0.77 11.88 18.32
C MET A 127 0.37 13.32 18.02
N SER A 128 0.84 13.84 16.91
CA SER A 128 0.27 15.03 16.27
C SER A 128 -1.02 14.65 15.52
N MET A 129 -1.76 15.65 15.03
CA MET A 129 -2.94 15.39 14.18
C MET A 129 -2.57 14.64 12.89
N VAL A 130 -1.43 14.96 12.29
CA VAL A 130 -0.90 14.28 11.11
C VAL A 130 -0.55 12.82 11.42
N ASP A 131 0.05 12.54 12.58
CA ASP A 131 0.36 11.19 13.00
C ASP A 131 -0.91 10.38 13.26
N LEU A 132 -1.94 11.00 13.87
CA LEU A 132 -3.24 10.37 14.06
C LEU A 132 -3.93 10.07 12.73
N GLU A 133 -3.87 10.97 11.75
CA GLU A 133 -4.38 10.74 10.41
C GLU A 133 -3.69 9.56 9.72
N LYS A 134 -2.35 9.50 9.78
CA LYS A 134 -1.56 8.37 9.25
C LYS A 134 -1.90 7.07 9.97
N TYR A 135 -2.01 7.10 11.29
CA TYR A 135 -2.39 5.94 12.09
C TYR A 135 -3.77 5.41 11.68
N VAL A 136 -4.76 6.30 11.51
CA VAL A 136 -6.13 5.91 11.14
C VAL A 136 -6.18 5.33 9.73
N VAL A 137 -5.56 5.95 8.72
CA VAL A 137 -5.57 5.41 7.34
C VAL A 137 -4.87 4.05 7.28
N ARG A 138 -3.74 3.90 7.97
CA ARG A 138 -3.03 2.63 8.08
C ARG A 138 -3.89 1.55 8.75
N THR A 139 -4.56 1.90 9.85
CA THR A 139 -5.40 0.99 10.61
C THR A 139 -6.63 0.56 9.80
N VAL A 140 -7.29 1.49 9.10
CA VAL A 140 -8.40 1.15 8.20
C VAL A 140 -7.97 0.19 7.09
N ALA A 141 -6.82 0.41 6.48
CA ALA A 141 -6.31 -0.46 5.43
C ALA A 141 -5.92 -1.86 5.97
N ARG A 142 -5.23 -1.91 7.11
CA ARG A 142 -4.74 -3.14 7.74
C ARG A 142 -5.85 -3.93 8.43
N ASP A 143 -6.62 -3.28 9.30
CA ASP A 143 -7.61 -3.93 10.16
C ASP A 143 -9.02 -3.93 9.56
N GLY A 144 -9.25 -3.11 8.51
CA GLY A 144 -10.55 -2.88 7.87
C GLY A 144 -11.30 -1.68 8.41
N GLU A 145 -11.05 -1.31 9.66
CA GLU A 145 -11.75 -0.25 10.36
C GLU A 145 -10.86 0.39 11.44
N ALA A 146 -11.15 1.63 11.79
CA ALA A 146 -10.51 2.33 12.89
C ALA A 146 -11.57 2.98 13.80
N PHE A 147 -11.26 3.00 15.09
CA PHE A 147 -12.09 3.61 16.11
C PHE A 147 -11.30 4.68 16.85
N VAL A 148 -11.88 5.87 16.95
CA VAL A 148 -11.31 7.00 17.68
C VAL A 148 -12.38 7.55 18.61
N GLN A 149 -12.12 7.48 19.90
CA GLN A 149 -13.01 8.00 20.94
C GLN A 149 -12.73 9.47 21.20
N VAL A 150 -13.79 10.23 21.37
CA VAL A 150 -13.75 11.63 21.79
C VAL A 150 -13.71 11.70 23.31
N ILE A 151 -12.63 12.21 23.87
CA ILE A 151 -12.46 12.39 25.33
C ILE A 151 -12.59 13.88 25.64
N ARG A 152 -13.50 14.22 26.54
CA ARG A 152 -13.70 15.60 27.02
C ARG A 152 -13.19 15.71 28.43
N ASN A 153 -12.14 16.50 28.64
CA ASN A 153 -11.53 16.74 29.95
C ASN A 153 -10.79 18.08 29.93
N ASN A 154 -11.03 18.90 30.95
CA ASN A 154 -10.41 20.23 31.07
C ASN A 154 -8.88 20.21 31.24
N SER A 155 -8.27 19.05 31.42
CA SER A 155 -6.80 18.93 31.41
C SER A 155 -6.18 19.06 30.02
N PHE A 156 -6.95 18.90 28.95
CA PHE A 156 -6.48 19.08 27.59
C PHE A 156 -6.50 20.56 27.18
N VAL A 157 -5.62 20.94 26.26
CA VAL A 157 -5.45 22.33 25.81
C VAL A 157 -6.76 23.00 25.39
N HIS A 158 -7.63 22.26 24.69
CA HIS A 158 -8.95 22.74 24.26
C HIS A 158 -10.11 21.98 24.94
N GLY A 159 -9.86 21.36 26.10
CA GLY A 159 -10.86 20.57 26.84
C GLY A 159 -11.31 19.29 26.11
N ILE A 160 -10.70 18.93 25.00
CA ILE A 160 -11.03 17.79 24.15
C ILE A 160 -9.75 17.15 23.60
N ALA A 161 -9.75 15.83 23.49
CA ALA A 161 -8.70 15.06 22.83
C ALA A 161 -9.30 13.81 22.19
N PHE A 162 -8.55 13.18 21.31
CA PHE A 162 -8.93 11.97 20.60
C PHE A 162 -8.11 10.78 21.10
N HIS A 163 -8.77 9.65 21.31
CA HIS A 163 -8.14 8.41 21.76
C HIS A 163 -8.41 7.31 20.74
N ALA A 164 -7.39 6.92 20.00
CA ALA A 164 -7.47 5.80 19.08
C ALA A 164 -7.34 4.48 19.84
N PHE A 165 -8.19 3.51 19.54
CA PHE A 165 -8.16 2.18 20.13
C PHE A 165 -8.39 1.09 19.10
N GLU A 166 -7.92 -0.12 19.40
CA GLU A 166 -8.01 -1.24 18.47
C GLU A 166 -9.43 -1.76 18.31
N ALA A 167 -9.75 -2.21 17.10
CA ALA A 167 -11.07 -2.73 16.74
C ALA A 167 -11.48 -3.97 17.55
N ASP A 168 -10.53 -4.66 18.19
CA ASP A 168 -10.75 -5.80 19.09
C ASP A 168 -11.40 -5.41 20.40
N MET A 169 -11.30 -4.12 20.78
CA MET A 169 -12.00 -3.57 21.95
C MET A 169 -13.51 -3.49 21.73
N VAL A 170 -13.98 -3.41 20.46
CA VAL A 170 -15.41 -3.47 20.16
C VAL A 170 -15.84 -4.93 20.15
N ASP A 171 -16.80 -5.27 21.01
CA ASP A 171 -17.21 -6.63 21.33
C ASP A 171 -17.91 -7.34 20.15
N VAL A 172 -17.12 -8.00 19.31
CA VAL A 172 -17.61 -8.71 18.09
C VAL A 172 -18.65 -9.80 18.43
N ASP A 173 -18.54 -10.41 19.59
CA ASP A 173 -19.42 -11.51 20.00
C ASP A 173 -20.80 -11.01 20.40
N LYS A 174 -20.91 -9.72 20.79
CA LYS A 174 -22.17 -9.12 21.20
C LYS A 174 -23.08 -8.87 20.02
N THR A 175 -24.03 -9.77 19.83
CA THR A 175 -25.06 -9.67 18.77
C THR A 175 -26.40 -10.05 19.40
N GLU A 176 -27.28 -9.07 19.62
CA GLU A 176 -28.57 -9.25 20.27
C GLU A 176 -29.58 -8.19 19.83
N LYS A 177 -30.89 -8.50 19.98
CA LYS A 177 -31.95 -7.52 19.83
C LYS A 177 -32.22 -6.81 21.16
N ARG A 178 -32.34 -5.50 21.11
CA ARG A 178 -32.64 -4.69 22.29
C ARG A 178 -34.15 -4.50 22.48
N PRO A 179 -34.63 -4.34 23.72
CA PRO A 179 -36.05 -4.06 23.99
C PRO A 179 -36.55 -2.75 23.36
N ASN A 180 -35.64 -1.81 23.08
CA ASN A 180 -35.95 -0.51 22.45
C ASN A 180 -36.11 -0.60 20.89
N GLY A 181 -36.03 -1.81 20.32
CA GLY A 181 -36.16 -2.05 18.88
C GLY A 181 -34.85 -1.93 18.10
N ASN A 182 -33.75 -1.54 18.75
CA ASN A 182 -32.42 -1.52 18.11
C ASN A 182 -31.84 -2.93 18.03
N ASP A 183 -30.99 -3.15 17.03
CA ASP A 183 -30.17 -4.35 16.90
C ASP A 183 -28.73 -4.06 17.32
N ILE A 184 -28.13 -4.95 18.11
CA ILE A 184 -26.67 -4.95 18.28
C ILE A 184 -26.10 -5.96 17.29
N ARG A 185 -25.18 -5.52 16.43
CA ARG A 185 -24.51 -6.31 15.42
C ARG A 185 -23.01 -6.21 15.62
N MET A 186 -22.37 -7.31 16.03
CA MET A 186 -20.93 -7.36 16.28
C MET A 186 -20.42 -6.17 17.13
N GLY A 187 -21.14 -5.87 18.24
CA GLY A 187 -20.79 -4.80 19.17
C GLY A 187 -21.22 -3.38 18.78
N ILE A 188 -21.91 -3.22 17.64
CA ILE A 188 -22.46 -1.93 17.21
C ILE A 188 -23.99 -1.96 17.32
N GLU A 189 -24.53 -1.08 18.17
CA GLU A 189 -25.98 -0.88 18.30
C GLU A 189 -26.45 0.03 17.17
N VAL A 190 -27.38 -0.45 16.36
CA VAL A 190 -27.95 0.29 15.23
C VAL A 190 -29.46 0.47 15.39
N ASP A 191 -29.97 1.58 14.87
CA ASP A 191 -31.41 1.82 14.78
C ASP A 191 -32.07 1.03 13.62
N SER A 192 -33.37 1.23 13.43
CA SER A 192 -34.15 0.60 12.36
C SER A 192 -33.67 0.93 10.94
N PHE A 193 -32.91 2.02 10.77
CA PHE A 193 -32.31 2.45 9.51
C PHE A 193 -30.84 1.99 9.35
N GLY A 194 -30.30 1.30 10.36
CA GLY A 194 -28.91 0.86 10.39
C GLY A 194 -27.92 1.97 10.77
N ARG A 195 -28.37 3.07 11.40
CA ARG A 195 -27.48 4.12 11.89
C ARG A 195 -26.90 3.70 13.24
N PRO A 196 -25.58 3.84 13.45
CA PRO A 196 -24.97 3.57 14.76
C PRO A 196 -25.53 4.50 15.83
N VAL A 197 -25.98 3.93 16.94
CA VAL A 197 -26.51 4.62 18.13
C VAL A 197 -25.52 4.51 19.29
N ALA A 198 -24.84 3.38 19.40
CA ALA A 198 -23.81 3.16 20.43
C ALA A 198 -22.85 2.04 20.02
N PHE A 199 -21.73 2.00 20.70
CA PHE A 199 -20.70 0.97 20.57
C PHE A 199 -20.51 0.27 21.92
N TRP A 200 -20.33 -1.05 21.89
CA TRP A 200 -20.04 -1.85 23.06
C TRP A 200 -18.55 -2.10 23.12
N VAL A 201 -17.87 -1.36 23.98
CA VAL A 201 -16.40 -1.33 24.07
C VAL A 201 -15.94 -2.04 25.32
N LYS A 202 -15.02 -3.00 25.19
CA LYS A 202 -14.39 -3.73 26.31
C LYS A 202 -13.46 -2.79 27.07
N LYS A 203 -13.36 -2.95 28.38
CA LYS A 203 -12.50 -2.12 29.23
C LYS A 203 -11.02 -2.37 29.00
N ASN A 204 -10.65 -3.63 28.73
CA ASN A 204 -9.28 -4.06 28.49
C ASN A 204 -9.19 -4.80 27.17
N HIS A 205 -8.02 -4.78 26.54
CA HIS A 205 -7.79 -5.50 25.29
C HIS A 205 -7.92 -7.01 25.51
N PRO A 206 -8.70 -7.75 24.67
CA PRO A 206 -8.93 -9.19 24.87
C PRO A 206 -7.66 -10.04 24.85
N GLY A 207 -6.60 -9.56 24.21
CA GLY A 207 -5.29 -10.22 24.12
C GLY A 207 -4.37 -10.01 25.32
N ASP A 208 -4.71 -9.09 26.23
CA ASP A 208 -3.90 -8.80 27.42
C ASP A 208 -4.10 -9.86 28.50
N ASN A 209 -3.25 -10.88 28.47
CA ASN A 209 -3.30 -12.00 29.41
C ASN A 209 -2.83 -11.65 30.83
N GLN A 210 -2.13 -10.54 31.00
CA GLN A 210 -1.59 -10.10 32.30
C GLN A 210 -2.66 -9.56 33.24
N PHE A 211 -3.76 -9.05 32.70
CA PHE A 211 -4.87 -8.46 33.46
C PHE A 211 -6.06 -9.42 33.55
N THR A 212 -5.83 -10.67 33.97
CA THR A 212 -6.85 -11.72 34.11
C THR A 212 -7.80 -11.47 35.27
N SER A 213 -8.67 -10.46 35.19
CA SER A 213 -9.81 -10.33 36.11
C SER A 213 -11.12 -10.72 35.38
N VAL A 214 -12.10 -11.15 36.16
CA VAL A 214 -13.45 -11.52 35.68
C VAL A 214 -14.14 -10.38 34.93
N THR A 215 -13.76 -9.14 35.21
CA THR A 215 -14.25 -7.91 34.56
C THR A 215 -13.72 -7.71 33.14
N ARG A 216 -12.78 -8.54 32.65
CA ARG A 216 -12.13 -8.42 31.34
C ARG A 216 -13.07 -8.51 30.15
N ASN A 217 -14.15 -9.27 30.29
CA ASN A 217 -15.12 -9.45 29.22
C ASN A 217 -16.31 -8.47 29.28
N GLU A 218 -16.32 -7.57 30.26
CA GLU A 218 -17.39 -6.60 30.43
C GLU A 218 -17.26 -5.47 29.39
N SER A 219 -18.22 -5.40 28.48
CA SER A 219 -18.30 -4.30 27.51
C SER A 219 -19.20 -3.18 28.03
N VAL A 220 -18.73 -1.94 27.90
CA VAL A 220 -19.44 -0.72 28.28
C VAL A 220 -20.08 -0.12 27.03
N ARG A 221 -21.32 0.37 27.20
CA ARG A 221 -22.04 1.06 26.12
C ARG A 221 -21.57 2.50 26.01
N VAL A 222 -20.94 2.85 24.88
CA VAL A 222 -20.47 4.20 24.57
C VAL A 222 -21.37 4.79 23.47
N PRO A 223 -21.93 6.01 23.65
CA PRO A 223 -22.75 6.65 22.61
C PRO A 223 -22.01 6.85 21.29
N ALA A 224 -22.72 6.72 20.17
CA ALA A 224 -22.12 6.88 18.85
C ALA A 224 -21.57 8.30 18.58
N GLY A 225 -22.07 9.32 19.28
CA GLY A 225 -21.54 10.68 19.21
C GLY A 225 -20.13 10.83 19.81
N ASP A 226 -19.70 9.88 20.64
CA ASP A 226 -18.38 9.89 21.28
C ASP A 226 -17.37 8.95 20.61
N ILE A 227 -17.75 8.31 19.49
CA ILE A 227 -16.87 7.43 18.71
C ILE A 227 -16.91 7.78 17.23
N LEU A 228 -15.76 8.04 16.68
CA LEU A 228 -15.55 8.13 15.24
C LEU A 228 -15.17 6.74 14.72
N HIS A 229 -16.13 6.07 14.08
CA HIS A 229 -15.91 4.81 13.41
C HIS A 229 -15.64 5.06 11.93
N VAL A 230 -14.47 4.67 11.46
CA VAL A 230 -13.99 4.89 10.08
C VAL A 230 -13.79 3.54 9.41
N TYR A 231 -14.55 3.26 8.36
CA TYR A 231 -14.39 2.07 7.52
C TYR A 231 -15.01 2.31 6.15
N ARG A 232 -14.55 1.57 5.15
CA ARG A 232 -15.11 1.62 3.80
C ARG A 232 -16.26 0.61 3.70
N ARG A 233 -17.47 1.11 3.44
CA ARG A 233 -18.62 0.24 3.21
C ARG A 233 -18.59 -0.30 1.79
N VAL A 234 -18.54 -1.63 1.64
CA VAL A 234 -18.53 -2.34 0.35
C VAL A 234 -19.91 -2.87 0.00
N ARG A 235 -20.69 -3.32 1.00
CA ARG A 235 -22.04 -3.84 0.81
C ARG A 235 -23.06 -3.07 1.66
N ALA A 236 -24.30 -2.99 1.15
CA ALA A 236 -25.41 -2.41 1.93
C ALA A 236 -25.64 -3.25 3.21
N GLY A 237 -25.91 -2.57 4.33
CA GLY A 237 -26.14 -3.23 5.62
C GLY A 237 -24.89 -3.68 6.37
N GLN A 238 -23.69 -3.45 5.83
CA GLN A 238 -22.43 -3.73 6.50
C GLN A 238 -22.22 -2.78 7.68
N THR A 239 -21.95 -3.33 8.87
CA THR A 239 -21.71 -2.58 10.11
C THR A 239 -20.25 -2.54 10.54
N ARG A 240 -19.39 -3.47 10.09
CA ARG A 240 -17.96 -3.55 10.39
C ARG A 240 -17.15 -3.46 9.10
N GLY A 241 -15.91 -3.01 9.20
CA GLY A 241 -15.00 -2.92 8.07
C GLY A 241 -14.20 -4.21 7.83
N GLU A 242 -13.90 -4.49 6.55
CA GLU A 242 -13.02 -5.58 6.13
C GLU A 242 -11.64 -5.04 5.75
N THR A 243 -10.58 -5.79 6.07
CA THR A 243 -9.22 -5.38 5.69
C THR A 243 -9.09 -5.22 4.18
N TRP A 244 -8.42 -4.15 3.72
CA TRP A 244 -8.17 -3.94 2.29
C TRP A 244 -7.17 -4.95 1.71
N LEU A 245 -6.48 -5.68 2.60
CA LEU A 245 -5.52 -6.73 2.23
C LEU A 245 -6.20 -8.06 1.87
N HIS A 246 -7.51 -8.24 2.14
CA HIS A 246 -8.18 -9.55 2.04
C HIS A 246 -7.97 -10.26 0.69
N ALA A 247 -8.02 -9.53 -0.42
CA ALA A 247 -7.84 -10.09 -1.77
C ALA A 247 -6.38 -10.55 -2.05
N ALA A 248 -5.40 -9.97 -1.35
CA ALA A 248 -3.99 -10.21 -1.58
C ALA A 248 -3.34 -11.20 -0.59
N LEU A 249 -3.91 -11.36 0.61
CA LEU A 249 -3.30 -12.11 1.72
C LEU A 249 -2.89 -13.54 1.34
N SER A 250 -3.75 -14.27 0.62
CA SER A 250 -3.47 -15.66 0.23
C SER A 250 -2.33 -15.74 -0.78
N GLN A 251 -2.32 -14.86 -1.78
CA GLN A 251 -1.28 -14.81 -2.81
C GLN A 251 0.08 -14.45 -2.22
N ILE A 252 0.13 -13.45 -1.33
CA ILE A 252 1.35 -13.04 -0.63
C ILE A 252 1.87 -14.20 0.23
N LYS A 253 1.01 -14.89 0.97
CA LYS A 253 1.41 -16.04 1.79
C LYS A 253 2.02 -17.16 0.95
N MET A 254 1.42 -17.47 -0.20
CA MET A 254 1.95 -18.49 -1.12
C MET A 254 3.26 -18.04 -1.77
N LEU A 255 3.37 -16.77 -2.14
CA LEU A 255 4.62 -16.20 -2.69
C LEU A 255 5.77 -16.29 -1.68
N ASN A 256 5.53 -15.96 -0.42
CA ASN A 256 6.54 -16.03 0.63
C ASN A 256 7.01 -17.47 0.86
N ALA A 257 6.09 -18.44 0.92
CA ALA A 257 6.43 -19.85 1.04
C ALA A 257 7.25 -20.35 -0.17
N HIS A 258 6.90 -19.90 -1.37
CA HIS A 258 7.67 -20.25 -2.57
C HIS A 258 9.08 -19.64 -2.57
N ARG A 259 9.22 -18.36 -2.18
CA ARG A 259 10.52 -17.70 -2.03
C ARG A 259 11.41 -18.38 -1.00
N GLU A 260 10.83 -18.83 0.12
CA GLU A 260 11.55 -19.57 1.15
C GLU A 260 12.05 -20.93 0.60
N ALA A 261 11.16 -21.68 -0.09
CA ALA A 261 11.53 -22.95 -0.71
C ALA A 261 12.65 -22.79 -1.76
N GLU A 262 12.57 -21.73 -2.59
CA GLU A 262 13.58 -21.42 -3.60
C GLU A 262 14.92 -21.03 -2.97
N LEU A 263 14.91 -20.27 -1.88
CA LEU A 263 16.11 -19.93 -1.13
C LEU A 263 16.78 -21.17 -0.52
N VAL A 264 15.96 -22.09 0.03
CA VAL A 264 16.46 -23.36 0.57
C VAL A 264 17.06 -24.21 -0.55
N ALA A 265 16.37 -24.35 -1.67
CA ALA A 265 16.87 -25.10 -2.84
C ALA A 265 18.19 -24.50 -3.37
N SER A 266 18.29 -23.17 -3.43
CA SER A 266 19.52 -22.47 -3.82
C SER A 266 20.69 -22.74 -2.84
N ARG A 267 20.42 -22.75 -1.52
CA ARG A 267 21.43 -23.11 -0.52
C ARG A 267 21.89 -24.55 -0.65
N MET A 268 20.95 -25.48 -0.88
CA MET A 268 21.28 -26.89 -1.11
C MET A 268 22.10 -27.07 -2.37
N ALA A 269 21.77 -26.39 -3.47
CA ALA A 269 22.55 -26.43 -4.70
C ALA A 269 23.98 -25.87 -4.51
N ALA A 270 24.13 -24.82 -3.71
CA ALA A 270 25.42 -24.21 -3.41
C ALA A 270 26.31 -25.08 -2.53
N SER A 271 25.75 -25.94 -1.69
CA SER A 271 26.49 -26.82 -0.79
C SER A 271 27.11 -28.04 -1.46
N LYS A 272 26.90 -28.23 -2.79
CA LYS A 272 27.49 -29.31 -3.60
C LYS A 272 27.42 -30.68 -2.91
N MET A 273 26.26 -31.07 -2.45
CA MET A 273 26.03 -32.37 -1.83
C MET A 273 25.99 -33.49 -2.86
N GLY A 274 26.36 -34.70 -2.48
CA GLY A 274 26.24 -35.88 -3.30
C GLY A 274 25.96 -37.11 -2.45
N PHE A 275 25.56 -38.18 -3.10
CA PHE A 275 25.26 -39.44 -2.47
C PHE A 275 26.20 -40.50 -3.00
N PHE A 276 26.77 -41.30 -2.10
CA PHE A 276 27.48 -42.50 -2.48
C PHE A 276 26.48 -43.64 -2.67
N THR A 277 26.53 -44.29 -3.81
CA THR A 277 25.69 -45.46 -4.13
C THR A 277 26.62 -46.66 -4.29
N SER A 278 26.37 -47.77 -3.57
CA SER A 278 27.09 -49.02 -3.71
C SER A 278 26.19 -50.09 -4.31
N GLU A 279 26.65 -50.73 -5.39
CA GLU A 279 25.96 -51.89 -5.98
C GLU A 279 26.29 -53.20 -5.21
N THR A 280 27.42 -53.23 -4.52
CA THR A 280 27.93 -54.42 -3.83
C THR A 280 27.64 -54.41 -2.33
N GLY A 281 27.05 -53.35 -1.79
CA GLY A 281 26.80 -53.22 -0.35
C GLY A 281 28.05 -52.91 0.49
N GLU A 282 29.16 -52.57 -0.14
CA GLU A 282 30.32 -52.07 0.59
C GLU A 282 30.03 -50.67 1.16
N GLU A 283 30.51 -50.46 2.40
CA GLU A 283 30.33 -49.15 3.06
C GLU A 283 31.23 -48.11 2.38
N ALA A 284 30.66 -46.93 2.12
CA ALA A 284 31.42 -45.78 1.67
C ALA A 284 32.36 -45.30 2.78
N PRO A 285 33.55 -44.76 2.43
CA PRO A 285 34.44 -44.16 3.43
C PRO A 285 33.68 -43.06 4.16
N ALA A 286 33.78 -42.98 5.49
CA ALA A 286 33.06 -42.01 6.31
C ALA A 286 34.01 -41.34 7.28
N ASP A 287 33.92 -40.01 7.38
CA ASP A 287 34.61 -39.22 8.39
C ASP A 287 33.83 -39.18 9.72
N GLY A 288 32.57 -39.57 9.69
CA GLY A 288 31.68 -39.65 10.85
C GLY A 288 30.34 -40.31 10.51
N TYR A 289 29.51 -40.53 11.53
CA TYR A 289 28.16 -41.07 11.40
C TYR A 289 27.15 -40.16 12.09
N ASP A 290 26.09 -39.79 11.39
CA ASP A 290 24.92 -39.16 11.98
C ASP A 290 23.71 -40.11 11.88
N ASN A 291 23.18 -40.51 13.05
CA ASN A 291 22.08 -41.48 13.15
C ASN A 291 22.32 -42.81 12.37
N GLY A 292 23.58 -43.24 12.25
CA GLY A 292 23.97 -44.45 11.52
C GLY A 292 24.13 -44.24 10.00
N VAL A 293 24.06 -43.03 9.51
CA VAL A 293 24.33 -42.67 8.10
C VAL A 293 25.79 -42.15 8.03
N PRO A 294 26.65 -42.73 7.16
CA PRO A 294 28.02 -42.26 7.00
C PRO A 294 28.06 -40.85 6.37
N ILE A 295 28.84 -39.97 6.95
CA ILE A 295 29.07 -38.59 6.46
C ILE A 295 30.53 -38.43 6.06
N ILE A 296 30.78 -37.79 4.92
CA ILE A 296 32.09 -37.34 4.49
C ILE A 296 32.04 -35.82 4.38
N GLU A 297 32.94 -35.14 5.07
CA GLU A 297 33.13 -33.70 4.89
C GLU A 297 33.96 -33.44 3.62
N ALA A 298 33.37 -32.80 2.62
CA ALA A 298 34.06 -32.44 1.40
C ALA A 298 34.79 -31.11 1.58
N GLU A 299 36.11 -31.16 1.72
CA GLU A 299 36.95 -29.97 1.63
C GLU A 299 37.10 -29.52 0.16
N PRO A 300 36.97 -28.23 -0.16
CA PRO A 300 37.18 -27.74 -1.52
C PRO A 300 38.56 -28.06 -2.06
N GLY A 301 38.61 -28.78 -3.20
CA GLY A 301 39.87 -29.14 -3.86
C GLY A 301 40.45 -30.52 -3.46
N THR A 302 39.78 -31.28 -2.62
CA THR A 302 40.18 -32.66 -2.28
C THR A 302 39.54 -33.67 -3.24
N PHE A 303 40.31 -34.68 -3.62
CA PHE A 303 39.83 -35.80 -4.44
C PHE A 303 39.93 -37.08 -3.59
N HIS A 304 38.80 -37.70 -3.35
CA HIS A 304 38.76 -38.98 -2.65
C HIS A 304 38.73 -40.14 -3.63
N GLN A 305 39.55 -41.15 -3.44
CA GLN A 305 39.50 -42.38 -4.20
C GLN A 305 38.37 -43.26 -3.64
N LEU A 306 37.38 -43.56 -4.48
CA LEU A 306 36.24 -44.40 -4.08
C LEU A 306 36.60 -45.87 -4.16
N PRO A 307 36.12 -46.73 -3.25
CA PRO A 307 36.24 -48.18 -3.34
C PRO A 307 35.59 -48.71 -4.63
N ALA A 308 36.05 -49.88 -5.08
CA ALA A 308 35.49 -50.54 -6.24
C ALA A 308 34.00 -50.87 -6.01
N GLY A 309 33.10 -50.44 -6.90
CA GLY A 309 31.66 -50.66 -6.77
C GLY A 309 30.89 -49.56 -6.03
N VAL A 310 31.56 -48.52 -5.57
CA VAL A 310 30.94 -47.31 -5.02
C VAL A 310 30.98 -46.21 -6.08
N ASP A 311 29.80 -45.65 -6.40
CA ASP A 311 29.66 -44.53 -7.32
C ASP A 311 29.17 -43.27 -6.58
N PHE A 312 29.64 -42.11 -7.03
CA PHE A 312 29.24 -40.82 -6.47
C PHE A 312 28.21 -40.15 -7.38
N LYS A 313 26.99 -40.04 -6.89
CA LYS A 313 25.97 -39.28 -7.56
C LYS A 313 25.87 -37.86 -6.97
N ALA A 314 26.41 -36.91 -7.69
CA ALA A 314 26.27 -35.51 -7.33
C ALA A 314 24.79 -35.12 -7.33
N PHE A 315 24.32 -34.54 -6.24
CA PHE A 315 23.03 -33.87 -6.21
C PHE A 315 23.19 -32.52 -6.92
N ASN A 316 22.77 -32.47 -8.15
CA ASN A 316 22.86 -31.28 -9.00
C ASN A 316 21.42 -30.84 -9.34
N PRO A 317 20.71 -30.15 -8.43
CA PRO A 317 19.40 -29.59 -8.76
C PRO A 317 19.58 -28.57 -9.88
N ASP A 318 18.64 -28.55 -10.86
CA ASP A 318 18.59 -27.53 -11.89
C ASP A 318 18.24 -26.17 -11.25
N HIS A 319 19.25 -25.50 -10.72
CA HIS A 319 19.14 -24.23 -10.04
C HIS A 319 20.22 -23.24 -10.52
N PRO A 320 19.87 -21.95 -10.76
CA PRO A 320 18.59 -21.26 -10.49
C PRO A 320 17.52 -21.56 -11.55
N ALA A 321 16.26 -21.67 -11.11
CA ALA A 321 15.13 -21.79 -12.01
C ALA A 321 14.95 -20.46 -12.78
N THR A 322 15.21 -20.46 -14.08
CA THR A 322 15.13 -19.27 -14.94
C THR A 322 13.73 -18.64 -14.97
N ALA A 323 12.70 -19.45 -14.72
CA ALA A 323 11.30 -19.00 -14.64
C ALA A 323 10.91 -18.33 -13.31
N PHE A 324 11.74 -18.37 -12.28
CA PHE A 324 11.41 -17.86 -10.95
C PHE A 324 11.09 -16.36 -10.95
N ALA A 325 11.92 -15.55 -11.60
CA ALA A 325 11.75 -14.11 -11.66
C ALA A 325 10.42 -13.71 -12.34
N GLU A 326 10.10 -14.34 -13.47
CA GLU A 326 8.83 -14.07 -14.18
C GLU A 326 7.60 -14.55 -13.40
N PHE A 327 7.68 -15.68 -12.74
CA PHE A 327 6.63 -16.18 -11.87
C PHE A 327 6.36 -15.22 -10.72
N GLN A 328 7.40 -14.76 -10.03
CA GLN A 328 7.30 -13.77 -8.95
C GLN A 328 6.68 -12.46 -9.44
N LYS A 329 7.13 -11.94 -10.61
CA LYS A 329 6.56 -10.74 -11.22
C LYS A 329 5.06 -10.88 -11.48
N ASN A 330 4.63 -12.01 -12.03
CA ASN A 330 3.21 -12.24 -12.35
C ASN A 330 2.33 -12.28 -11.10
N ILE A 331 2.77 -12.95 -10.04
CA ILE A 331 2.04 -12.95 -8.76
C ILE A 331 1.99 -11.55 -8.15
N LEU A 332 3.11 -10.81 -8.17
CA LEU A 332 3.15 -9.46 -7.63
C LEU A 332 2.30 -8.46 -8.44
N ARG A 333 2.20 -8.62 -9.76
CA ARG A 333 1.28 -7.83 -10.59
C ARG A 333 -0.19 -8.08 -10.20
N GLY A 334 -0.57 -9.35 -10.01
CA GLY A 334 -1.90 -9.70 -9.51
C GLY A 334 -2.17 -9.15 -8.11
N THR A 335 -1.20 -9.26 -7.23
CA THR A 335 -1.26 -8.72 -5.86
C THR A 335 -1.41 -7.20 -5.86
N ALA A 336 -0.60 -6.48 -6.64
CA ALA A 336 -0.66 -5.02 -6.78
C ALA A 336 -2.02 -4.56 -7.31
N SER A 337 -2.57 -5.27 -8.31
CA SER A 337 -3.93 -5.02 -8.81
C SER A 337 -4.99 -5.22 -7.72
N GLY A 338 -4.89 -6.28 -6.91
CA GLY A 338 -5.79 -6.53 -5.79
C GLY A 338 -5.70 -5.48 -4.68
N LEU A 339 -4.54 -4.90 -4.48
CA LEU A 339 -4.29 -3.81 -3.53
C LEU A 339 -4.63 -2.42 -4.12
N GLY A 340 -4.83 -2.33 -5.42
CA GLY A 340 -5.12 -1.09 -6.11
C GLY A 340 -3.92 -0.13 -6.19
N VAL A 341 -2.72 -0.65 -6.32
CA VAL A 341 -1.49 0.11 -6.54
C VAL A 341 -0.76 -0.42 -7.78
N SER A 342 0.15 0.37 -8.35
CA SER A 342 0.95 -0.10 -9.46
C SER A 342 1.99 -1.14 -9.00
N TYR A 343 2.34 -2.08 -9.88
CA TYR A 343 3.42 -3.04 -9.62
C TYR A 343 4.73 -2.33 -9.28
N ALA A 344 5.06 -1.28 -10.02
CA ALA A 344 6.27 -0.49 -9.83
C ALA A 344 6.32 0.16 -8.42
N SER A 345 5.21 0.74 -7.96
CA SER A 345 5.12 1.34 -6.63
C SER A 345 5.25 0.30 -5.50
N LEU A 346 4.66 -0.88 -5.70
CA LEU A 346 4.68 -1.97 -4.72
C LEU A 346 6.03 -2.66 -4.64
N SER A 347 6.62 -3.00 -5.79
CA SER A 347 7.88 -3.76 -5.86
C SER A 347 9.14 -2.90 -5.85
N GLY A 348 9.05 -1.64 -6.27
CA GLY A 348 10.19 -0.77 -6.55
C GLY A 348 10.95 -1.14 -7.84
N ASP A 349 10.44 -2.07 -8.62
CA ASP A 349 11.06 -2.54 -9.86
C ASP A 349 10.61 -1.70 -11.05
N LEU A 350 11.55 -1.02 -11.68
CA LEU A 350 11.37 -0.17 -12.87
C LEU A 350 12.09 -0.74 -14.11
N SER A 351 12.67 -1.94 -14.01
CA SER A 351 13.57 -2.49 -15.05
C SER A 351 12.92 -2.66 -16.42
N ASP A 352 11.64 -3.02 -16.48
CA ASP A 352 10.92 -3.31 -17.73
C ASP A 352 9.96 -2.18 -18.14
N THR A 353 10.08 -0.99 -17.56
CA THR A 353 9.11 0.08 -17.75
C THR A 353 9.68 1.20 -18.62
N SER A 354 8.91 1.62 -19.65
CA SER A 354 9.21 2.86 -20.35
C SER A 354 8.74 4.08 -19.56
N TYR A 355 9.35 5.23 -19.81
CA TYR A 355 8.92 6.50 -19.18
C TYR A 355 7.42 6.76 -19.35
N SER A 356 6.88 6.49 -20.54
CA SER A 356 5.44 6.66 -20.83
C SER A 356 4.56 5.75 -19.99
N SER A 357 4.96 4.48 -19.82
CA SER A 357 4.21 3.50 -19.02
C SER A 357 4.23 3.86 -17.52
N VAL A 358 5.40 4.28 -17.01
CA VAL A 358 5.52 4.74 -15.61
C VAL A 358 4.65 5.96 -15.36
N ARG A 359 4.66 6.91 -16.29
CA ARG A 359 3.85 8.13 -16.19
C ARG A 359 2.36 7.80 -16.18
N GLN A 360 1.89 6.98 -17.11
CA GLN A 360 0.49 6.58 -17.17
C GLN A 360 0.06 5.85 -15.90
N GLY A 361 0.84 4.87 -15.44
CA GLY A 361 0.56 4.16 -14.19
C GLY A 361 0.52 5.07 -12.97
N ALA A 362 1.42 6.06 -12.88
CA ALA A 362 1.43 7.03 -11.80
C ALA A 362 0.19 7.94 -11.81
N LEU A 363 -0.31 8.34 -12.98
CA LEU A 363 -1.53 9.13 -13.08
C LEU A 363 -2.77 8.35 -12.63
N GLU A 364 -2.93 7.10 -13.07
CA GLU A 364 -4.04 6.23 -12.65
C GLU A 364 -3.99 5.97 -11.13
N GLU A 365 -2.81 5.72 -10.59
CA GLU A 365 -2.62 5.51 -9.15
C GLU A 365 -2.94 6.78 -8.34
N ARG A 366 -2.60 7.98 -8.83
CA ARG A 366 -2.96 9.26 -8.21
C ARG A 366 -4.47 9.48 -8.15
N ASP A 367 -5.22 9.09 -9.18
CA ASP A 367 -6.68 9.21 -9.16
C ASP A 367 -7.30 8.30 -8.10
N GLN A 368 -6.73 7.13 -7.89
CA GLN A 368 -7.13 6.25 -6.80
C GLN A 368 -6.82 6.86 -5.43
N TYR A 369 -5.61 7.42 -5.24
CA TYR A 369 -5.27 8.12 -4.00
C TYR A 369 -6.19 9.33 -3.75
N ARG A 370 -6.57 10.10 -4.78
CA ARG A 370 -7.56 11.20 -4.65
C ARG A 370 -8.92 10.70 -4.14
N SER A 371 -9.38 9.56 -4.66
CA SER A 371 -10.60 8.92 -4.16
C SER A 371 -10.49 8.52 -2.69
N LEU A 372 -9.34 7.98 -2.27
CA LEU A 372 -9.08 7.64 -0.87
C LEU A 372 -8.92 8.88 0.02
N GLN A 373 -8.28 9.95 -0.46
CA GLN A 373 -8.21 11.24 0.22
C GLN A 373 -9.61 11.78 0.49
N LYS A 374 -10.50 11.77 -0.51
CA LYS A 374 -11.89 12.22 -0.36
C LYS A 374 -12.65 11.38 0.65
N PHE A 375 -12.53 10.05 0.58
CA PHE A 375 -13.11 9.14 1.56
C PHE A 375 -12.62 9.46 2.98
N PHE A 376 -11.31 9.62 3.17
CA PHE A 376 -10.71 9.87 4.47
C PHE A 376 -11.13 11.23 5.03
N LEU A 377 -11.17 12.24 4.19
CA LEU A 377 -11.62 13.58 4.55
C LEU A 377 -13.06 13.54 5.05
N ASP A 378 -13.99 12.94 4.31
CA ASP A 378 -15.41 12.93 4.65
C ASP A 378 -15.71 12.09 5.90
N HIS A 379 -15.02 10.95 6.06
CA HIS A 379 -15.36 9.99 7.11
C HIS A 379 -14.56 10.17 8.40
N PHE A 380 -13.43 10.88 8.34
CA PHE A 380 -12.59 11.13 9.51
C PHE A 380 -12.35 12.61 9.75
N VAL A 381 -11.57 13.29 8.90
CA VAL A 381 -11.05 14.64 9.19
C VAL A 381 -12.15 15.67 9.42
N ALA A 382 -13.16 15.72 8.55
CA ALA A 382 -14.27 16.63 8.69
C ALA A 382 -15.09 16.38 9.97
N ARG A 383 -15.19 15.11 10.39
CA ARG A 383 -15.88 14.74 11.65
C ARG A 383 -15.08 15.12 12.88
N VAL A 384 -13.75 14.93 12.85
CA VAL A 384 -12.83 15.40 13.89
C VAL A 384 -12.95 16.90 14.05
N TYR A 385 -12.84 17.63 12.94
CA TYR A 385 -12.94 19.09 12.92
C TYR A 385 -14.32 19.59 13.44
N ALA A 386 -15.40 19.01 12.96
CA ALA A 386 -16.75 19.37 13.42
C ALA A 386 -16.92 19.19 14.92
N THR A 387 -16.40 18.07 15.46
CA THR A 387 -16.47 17.75 16.88
C THR A 387 -15.62 18.72 17.70
N TRP A 388 -14.39 18.99 17.27
CA TRP A 388 -13.49 19.93 17.88
C TRP A 388 -14.03 21.36 17.81
N LEU A 389 -14.40 21.85 16.63
CA LEU A 389 -14.88 23.23 16.44
C LEU A 389 -16.11 23.53 17.31
N ARG A 390 -17.08 22.61 17.32
CA ARG A 390 -18.26 22.74 18.17
C ARG A 390 -17.88 22.87 19.63
N HIS A 391 -16.99 22.01 20.10
CA HIS A 391 -16.55 22.00 21.50
C HIS A 391 -15.82 23.30 21.88
N VAL A 392 -14.86 23.76 21.08
CA VAL A 392 -14.07 24.97 21.41
C VAL A 392 -14.91 26.24 21.36
N MET A 393 -15.95 26.29 20.52
CA MET A 393 -16.88 27.42 20.47
C MET A 393 -17.89 27.37 21.62
N GLU A 394 -18.44 26.21 21.97
CA GLU A 394 -19.40 26.04 23.06
C GLU A 394 -18.80 26.33 24.43
N PHE A 395 -17.56 25.92 24.65
CA PHE A 395 -16.86 26.09 25.93
C PHE A 395 -15.96 27.33 25.98
N GLY A 396 -15.93 28.15 24.91
CA GLY A 396 -15.22 29.44 24.90
C GLY A 396 -13.71 29.34 24.87
N TYR A 397 -13.14 28.24 24.36
CA TYR A 397 -11.69 28.10 24.17
C TYR A 397 -11.16 29.00 23.05
N ILE A 398 -12.03 29.42 22.13
CA ILE A 398 -11.74 30.44 21.10
C ILE A 398 -12.75 31.59 21.23
N ASN A 399 -12.32 32.80 20.87
CA ASN A 399 -13.16 34.00 20.98
C ASN A 399 -14.12 34.12 19.80
N LEU A 400 -14.98 33.11 19.62
CA LEU A 400 -16.03 33.06 18.60
C LEU A 400 -17.31 32.52 19.22
N PRO A 401 -18.48 33.15 19.00
CA PRO A 401 -19.74 32.70 19.58
C PRO A 401 -20.21 31.38 18.95
N ALA A 402 -20.70 30.45 19.78
CA ALA A 402 -21.19 29.13 19.35
C ALA A 402 -22.28 29.21 18.27
N THR A 403 -23.06 30.29 18.22
CA THR A 403 -24.09 30.53 17.19
C THR A 403 -23.53 30.66 15.78
N LYS A 404 -22.23 30.91 15.63
CA LYS A 404 -21.55 31.02 14.33
C LYS A 404 -20.91 29.68 13.88
N PHE A 405 -21.17 28.58 14.56
CA PHE A 405 -20.61 27.26 14.20
C PHE A 405 -20.84 26.94 12.71
N ASP A 406 -22.08 27.00 12.24
CA ASP A 406 -22.42 26.67 10.85
C ASP A 406 -21.69 27.56 9.83
N LYS A 407 -21.47 28.83 10.16
CA LYS A 407 -20.71 29.77 9.32
C LYS A 407 -19.29 29.28 9.07
N PHE A 408 -18.57 28.91 10.12
CA PHE A 408 -17.17 28.48 10.00
C PHE A 408 -17.06 27.03 9.55
N PHE A 409 -17.98 26.15 9.96
CA PHE A 409 -17.97 24.75 9.54
C PHE A 409 -18.24 24.59 8.03
N SER A 410 -19.29 25.25 7.51
CA SER A 410 -19.66 25.13 6.10
C SER A 410 -18.69 25.80 5.14
N ALA A 411 -17.96 26.81 5.61
CA ALA A 411 -16.96 27.52 4.81
C ALA A 411 -15.54 26.91 4.90
N THR A 412 -15.42 25.78 5.60
CA THR A 412 -14.14 25.09 5.76
C THR A 412 -13.90 24.13 4.60
N THR A 413 -12.70 24.17 4.09
CA THR A 413 -12.16 23.20 3.14
C THR A 413 -10.88 22.59 3.69
N PHE A 414 -10.57 21.38 3.26
CA PHE A 414 -9.31 20.73 3.57
C PHE A 414 -8.55 20.49 2.30
N ARG A 415 -7.28 20.80 2.35
CA ARG A 415 -6.37 20.60 1.23
C ARG A 415 -5.53 19.36 1.49
N PRO A 416 -5.77 18.26 0.76
CA PRO A 416 -4.97 17.06 0.85
C PRO A 416 -3.62 17.28 0.16
N ARG A 417 -2.71 16.32 0.34
CA ARG A 417 -1.44 16.29 -0.38
C ARG A 417 -1.67 16.35 -1.89
N GLY A 418 -0.95 17.25 -2.57
CA GLY A 418 -0.76 17.25 -4.02
C GLY A 418 0.48 16.48 -4.43
N TRP A 419 0.66 16.23 -5.73
CA TRP A 419 1.87 15.63 -6.30
C TRP A 419 2.59 16.62 -7.20
N GLN A 420 3.91 16.52 -7.21
CA GLN A 420 4.72 17.27 -8.17
C GLN A 420 4.47 16.76 -9.59
N TRP A 421 4.74 17.60 -10.57
CA TRP A 421 4.68 17.23 -11.98
C TRP A 421 5.65 16.11 -12.30
N VAL A 422 5.24 15.18 -13.16
CA VAL A 422 6.14 14.15 -13.70
C VAL A 422 7.02 14.75 -14.79
N ASP A 423 6.46 15.67 -15.60
CA ASP A 423 7.18 16.45 -16.61
C ASP A 423 6.82 17.93 -16.43
N PRO A 424 7.59 18.66 -15.60
CA PRO A 424 7.25 20.04 -15.24
C PRO A 424 7.09 20.95 -16.45
N GLN A 425 7.92 20.81 -17.47
CA GLN A 425 7.90 21.71 -18.63
C GLN A 425 6.64 21.54 -19.46
N LYS A 426 6.27 20.29 -19.79
CA LYS A 426 5.05 20.01 -20.56
C LYS A 426 3.77 20.31 -19.78
N GLU A 427 3.77 20.02 -18.48
CA GLU A 427 2.60 20.24 -17.64
C GLU A 427 2.37 21.74 -17.36
N ILE A 428 3.44 22.53 -17.18
CA ILE A 428 3.34 24.00 -17.09
C ILE A 428 2.80 24.60 -18.39
N SER A 429 3.33 24.16 -19.55
CA SER A 429 2.84 24.64 -20.84
C SER A 429 1.36 24.31 -21.05
N ALA A 430 0.96 23.06 -20.76
CA ALA A 430 -0.45 22.64 -20.88
C ALA A 430 -1.36 23.40 -19.90
N ALA A 431 -0.92 23.64 -18.66
CA ALA A 431 -1.67 24.43 -17.69
C ALA A 431 -1.79 25.89 -18.15
N GLY A 432 -0.72 26.47 -18.73
CA GLY A 432 -0.74 27.79 -19.33
C GLY A 432 -1.73 27.91 -20.48
N GLU A 433 -1.75 26.96 -21.39
CA GLU A 433 -2.73 26.89 -22.48
C GLU A 433 -4.17 26.73 -21.95
N ALA A 434 -4.39 25.87 -20.96
CA ALA A 434 -5.71 25.67 -20.35
C ALA A 434 -6.23 26.95 -19.68
N LEU A 435 -5.37 27.72 -19.04
CA LEU A 435 -5.70 29.05 -18.49
C LEU A 435 -6.06 30.04 -19.59
N HIS A 436 -5.28 30.11 -20.68
CA HIS A 436 -5.55 30.99 -21.82
C HIS A 436 -6.87 30.67 -22.53
N LEU A 437 -7.21 29.39 -22.64
CA LEU A 437 -8.46 28.90 -23.21
C LEU A 437 -9.66 29.04 -22.26
N GLY A 438 -9.44 29.42 -21.01
CA GLY A 438 -10.49 29.53 -19.99
C GLY A 438 -11.06 28.17 -19.53
N ILE A 439 -10.34 27.07 -19.80
CA ILE A 439 -10.74 25.71 -19.40
C ILE A 439 -10.47 25.50 -17.91
N MET A 440 -9.42 26.12 -17.38
CA MET A 440 -9.04 26.06 -15.97
C MET A 440 -8.90 27.46 -15.38
N SER A 441 -9.20 27.59 -14.09
CA SER A 441 -8.90 28.81 -13.34
C SER A 441 -7.52 28.71 -12.68
N PRO A 442 -6.87 29.85 -12.30
CA PRO A 442 -5.66 29.83 -11.50
C PRO A 442 -5.82 29.07 -10.17
N GLN A 443 -7.03 29.06 -9.60
CA GLN A 443 -7.36 28.28 -8.41
C GLN A 443 -7.29 26.77 -8.68
N ASP A 444 -7.80 26.31 -9.82
CA ASP A 444 -7.75 24.89 -10.20
C ASP A 444 -6.31 24.43 -10.40
N VAL A 445 -5.49 25.25 -11.04
CA VAL A 445 -4.07 24.97 -11.21
C VAL A 445 -3.35 24.91 -9.85
N ALA A 446 -3.56 25.89 -8.97
CA ALA A 446 -2.96 25.88 -7.64
C ALA A 446 -3.41 24.65 -6.82
N ALA A 447 -4.69 24.27 -6.90
CA ALA A 447 -5.23 23.11 -6.19
C ALA A 447 -4.61 21.78 -6.65
N GLN A 448 -4.25 21.63 -7.93
CA GLN A 448 -3.54 20.44 -8.42
C GLN A 448 -2.19 20.22 -7.72
N TYR A 449 -1.59 21.30 -7.21
CA TYR A 449 -0.32 21.27 -6.43
C TYR A 449 -0.55 21.22 -4.93
N GLY A 450 -1.77 21.10 -4.48
CA GLY A 450 -2.10 21.19 -3.07
C GLY A 450 -1.85 22.58 -2.49
N ARG A 451 -1.86 23.63 -3.33
CA ARG A 451 -1.72 25.04 -2.92
C ARG A 451 -3.06 25.75 -3.04
N ASP A 452 -3.25 26.76 -2.21
CA ASP A 452 -4.34 27.70 -2.37
C ASP A 452 -3.87 28.91 -3.16
N PHE A 453 -4.71 29.35 -4.11
CA PHE A 453 -4.37 30.49 -4.95
C PHE A 453 -4.36 31.79 -4.17
N GLU A 454 -5.36 32.03 -3.30
CA GLU A 454 -5.46 33.25 -2.50
C GLU A 454 -4.30 33.36 -1.50
N GLU A 455 -3.94 32.22 -0.84
CA GLU A 455 -2.77 32.15 0.03
C GLU A 455 -1.47 32.41 -0.76
N THR A 456 -1.36 31.84 -1.95
CA THR A 456 -0.21 32.06 -2.84
C THR A 456 -0.09 33.54 -3.24
N GLN A 457 -1.21 34.19 -3.57
CA GLN A 457 -1.21 35.63 -3.89
C GLN A 457 -0.82 36.49 -2.66
N SER A 458 -1.38 36.18 -1.49
CA SER A 458 -1.03 36.85 -0.24
C SER A 458 0.44 36.65 0.13
N GLN A 459 1.02 35.50 -0.18
CA GLN A 459 2.45 35.27 0.02
C GLN A 459 3.30 36.12 -0.95
N TRP A 460 2.92 36.16 -2.23
CA TRP A 460 3.60 37.02 -3.21
C TRP A 460 3.56 38.49 -2.81
N GLU A 461 2.46 38.98 -2.26
CA GLU A 461 2.31 40.34 -1.80
C GLU A 461 3.25 40.62 -0.62
N ARG A 462 3.32 39.76 0.37
CA ARG A 462 4.27 39.83 1.50
C ARG A 462 5.73 39.77 1.04
N ASP A 463 6.04 38.88 0.10
CA ASP A 463 7.41 38.75 -0.44
C ASP A 463 7.83 40.02 -1.19
N ARG A 464 6.89 40.66 -1.91
CA ARG A 464 7.12 41.96 -2.58
C ARG A 464 7.37 43.09 -1.58
N GLU A 465 6.58 43.18 -0.52
CA GLU A 465 6.78 44.16 0.56
C GLU A 465 8.12 43.96 1.26
N THR A 466 8.47 42.70 1.52
CA THR A 466 9.76 42.33 2.12
C THR A 466 10.92 42.73 1.20
N ALA A 467 10.85 42.40 -0.08
CA ALA A 467 11.88 42.76 -1.06
C ALA A 467 12.05 44.29 -1.16
N ALA A 468 10.94 45.04 -1.19
CA ALA A 468 10.96 46.49 -1.21
C ALA A 468 11.64 47.10 0.04
N THR A 469 11.45 46.49 1.22
CA THR A 469 12.08 46.88 2.48
C THR A 469 13.60 46.77 2.40
N TYR A 470 14.13 45.82 1.62
CA TYR A 470 15.57 45.65 1.38
C TYR A 470 16.06 46.34 0.11
N GLY A 471 15.21 47.15 -0.54
CA GLY A 471 15.56 47.87 -1.76
C GLY A 471 15.68 47.00 -3.02
N ASN A 472 15.11 45.81 -2.98
CA ASN A 472 15.08 44.86 -4.09
C ASN A 472 13.72 44.88 -4.79
N GLU A 473 13.71 44.69 -6.11
CA GLU A 473 12.49 44.41 -6.87
C GLU A 473 12.42 42.93 -7.24
N LEU A 474 11.26 42.31 -7.03
CA LEU A 474 11.02 40.94 -7.50
C LEU A 474 10.84 40.96 -9.02
N ALA A 475 11.83 40.46 -9.74
CA ALA A 475 11.80 40.34 -11.20
C ALA A 475 10.99 39.12 -11.70
N TYR A 476 10.36 38.37 -10.81
CA TYR A 476 9.62 37.10 -11.09
C TYR A 476 8.27 37.09 -10.37
N GLY A 477 7.40 36.17 -10.77
CA GLY A 477 6.06 36.04 -10.21
C GLY A 477 4.99 36.81 -10.99
N PRO A 478 3.75 36.86 -10.49
CA PRO A 478 2.62 37.47 -11.21
C PRO A 478 2.73 38.97 -11.44
N PHE A 479 3.62 39.64 -10.72
CA PHE A 479 3.86 41.11 -10.80
C PHE A 479 5.18 41.44 -11.47
N GLY A 480 6.04 40.48 -11.74
CA GLY A 480 7.25 40.65 -12.51
C GLY A 480 6.93 40.54 -14.00
N GLY A 481 7.17 41.59 -14.77
CA GLY A 481 7.17 41.48 -16.23
C GLY A 481 8.15 40.40 -16.66
N ASN A 482 7.78 39.55 -17.60
CA ASN A 482 8.62 38.50 -18.12
C ASN A 482 10.05 39.02 -18.42
N PRO A 483 11.11 38.61 -17.69
CA PRO A 483 12.45 39.09 -17.93
C PRO A 483 12.96 38.76 -19.34
N GLN A 484 12.37 37.77 -19.99
CA GLN A 484 12.69 37.40 -21.36
C GLN A 484 12.06 38.35 -22.40
N ALA A 485 11.08 39.18 -22.02
CA ALA A 485 10.48 40.15 -22.95
C ALA A 485 11.33 41.43 -23.14
N LYS A 486 12.40 41.64 -22.37
CA LYS A 486 13.26 42.81 -22.44
C LYS A 486 14.71 42.55 -22.85
N GLY A 487 15.01 41.50 -23.58
CA GLY A 487 16.42 41.30 -23.90
C GLY A 487 16.83 40.22 -24.88
N MET A 488 15.93 39.53 -25.49
CA MET A 488 16.27 38.79 -26.70
C MET A 488 15.88 39.62 -27.91
N PRO A 489 16.84 39.99 -28.79
CA PRO A 489 16.47 40.38 -30.13
C PRO A 489 15.68 39.22 -30.71
N GLU A 490 14.49 39.50 -31.23
CA GLU A 490 13.69 38.61 -32.03
C GLU A 490 14.64 38.05 -33.13
N GLN A 491 15.24 36.91 -32.86
CA GLN A 491 15.81 36.13 -33.92
C GLN A 491 14.57 35.71 -34.73
N ALA A 492 14.39 36.41 -35.85
CA ALA A 492 13.50 36.00 -36.88
C ALA A 492 13.77 34.49 -37.09
N GLU A 493 12.81 33.65 -36.71
CA GLU A 493 12.80 32.28 -37.13
C GLU A 493 12.74 32.34 -38.66
N GLU A 494 13.91 32.20 -39.30
CA GLU A 494 13.91 31.68 -40.67
C GLU A 494 13.11 30.38 -40.64
N PRO A 495 12.11 30.22 -41.50
CA PRO A 495 11.35 28.98 -41.55
C PRO A 495 12.37 27.86 -41.78
N VAL A 496 12.60 27.08 -40.72
CA VAL A 496 13.40 25.85 -40.81
C VAL A 496 12.63 24.96 -41.79
N ALA A 497 13.11 24.94 -43.02
CA ALA A 497 12.66 23.95 -44.00
C ALA A 497 12.74 22.60 -43.29
N ALA A 498 11.63 21.87 -43.30
CA ALA A 498 11.57 20.51 -42.75
C ALA A 498 12.81 19.76 -43.27
N PRO A 499 13.64 19.21 -42.38
CA PRO A 499 14.78 18.45 -42.86
C PRO A 499 14.25 17.32 -43.69
N GLU A 500 14.62 17.28 -44.98
CA GLU A 500 14.51 16.08 -45.76
C GLU A 500 15.11 14.93 -44.93
N PRO A 501 14.52 13.76 -44.95
CA PRO A 501 15.09 12.62 -44.23
C PRO A 501 16.51 12.43 -44.77
N ALA A 502 17.48 12.84 -43.99
CA ALA A 502 18.88 12.64 -44.27
C ALA A 502 19.06 11.14 -44.52
N ARG A 503 19.30 10.76 -45.75
CA ARG A 503 19.89 9.46 -46.05
C ARG A 503 21.10 9.37 -45.14
N ALA A 504 21.02 8.47 -44.18
CA ALA A 504 22.12 8.13 -43.31
C ALA A 504 23.33 7.86 -44.20
N ALA A 505 24.27 8.78 -44.24
CA ALA A 505 25.59 8.48 -44.74
C ALA A 505 26.11 7.34 -43.86
N PRO A 506 26.72 6.31 -44.48
CA PRO A 506 27.32 5.24 -43.71
C PRO A 506 28.32 5.90 -42.75
N VAL A 507 28.05 5.82 -41.45
CA VAL A 507 29.03 6.15 -40.43
C VAL A 507 30.07 5.04 -40.55
N GLU A 508 31.16 5.31 -41.24
CA GLU A 508 32.38 4.53 -41.07
C GLU A 508 32.84 4.71 -39.65
N VAL A 509 32.31 3.85 -38.76
CA VAL A 509 32.91 3.65 -37.45
C VAL A 509 34.21 2.92 -37.70
N SER A 510 35.30 3.67 -37.89
CA SER A 510 36.64 3.15 -37.79
C SER A 510 36.85 2.70 -36.35
N ILE A 511 36.40 1.50 -36.03
CA ILE A 511 36.84 0.80 -34.84
C ILE A 511 38.30 0.43 -35.16
N LYS A 512 39.22 1.22 -34.63
CA LYS A 512 40.59 0.75 -34.44
C LYS A 512 40.50 -0.43 -33.49
N HIS A 513 40.30 -1.61 -34.04
CA HIS A 513 40.65 -2.83 -33.34
C HIS A 513 42.17 -2.73 -33.13
N THR A 514 42.57 -2.34 -31.93
CA THR A 514 43.85 -2.76 -31.43
C THR A 514 43.68 -4.25 -31.18
N GLU A 515 43.98 -5.06 -32.21
CA GLU A 515 44.20 -6.48 -32.01
C GLU A 515 45.34 -6.58 -31.02
N LEU A 516 45.01 -6.79 -29.74
CA LEU A 516 45.93 -7.41 -28.82
C LEU A 516 46.14 -8.80 -29.38
N ALA A 517 47.27 -9.01 -30.05
CA ALA A 517 47.72 -10.30 -30.47
C ALA A 517 47.59 -11.26 -29.27
N PRO A 518 47.01 -12.46 -29.48
CA PRO A 518 46.92 -13.40 -28.37
C PRO A 518 48.37 -13.70 -27.92
N ALA A 519 48.68 -13.36 -26.67
CA ALA A 519 49.95 -13.68 -26.06
C ALA A 519 50.12 -15.20 -26.14
N LYS A 520 51.03 -15.62 -26.98
CA LYS A 520 51.44 -17.04 -27.10
C LYS A 520 52.06 -17.41 -25.77
N ARG A 521 51.30 -17.96 -24.86
CA ARG A 521 51.81 -18.57 -23.64
C ARG A 521 52.37 -19.95 -24.02
N ALA A 522 53.69 -20.10 -24.07
CA ALA A 522 54.31 -21.38 -24.19
C ALA A 522 54.41 -22.04 -22.80
N ILE A 523 53.85 -23.23 -22.67
CA ILE A 523 53.98 -24.03 -21.48
C ILE A 523 55.24 -24.87 -21.65
N LYS A 524 56.24 -24.61 -20.80
CA LYS A 524 57.47 -25.41 -20.75
C LYS A 524 57.34 -26.49 -19.70
N LEU A 525 57.34 -27.74 -20.10
CA LEU A 525 57.30 -28.87 -19.18
C LEU A 525 58.69 -29.07 -18.54
N VAL A 526 58.73 -29.04 -17.25
CA VAL A 526 59.95 -29.34 -16.45
C VAL A 526 60.00 -30.85 -16.21
N ARG A 527 61.13 -31.48 -16.59
CA ARG A 527 61.35 -32.91 -16.41
C ARG A 527 62.52 -33.12 -15.46
N ASP A 528 62.48 -34.22 -14.70
CA ASP A 528 63.60 -34.66 -13.83
C ASP A 528 64.70 -35.37 -14.63
N GLU A 529 65.71 -35.79 -13.95
CA GLU A 529 66.90 -36.50 -14.56
C GLU A 529 66.52 -37.85 -15.18
N ASP A 530 65.33 -38.40 -14.86
CA ASP A 530 64.82 -39.66 -15.36
C ASP A 530 63.81 -39.43 -16.52
N GLY A 531 63.55 -38.15 -16.93
CA GLY A 531 62.71 -37.77 -18.04
C GLY A 531 61.22 -37.67 -17.70
N LEU A 532 60.84 -37.83 -16.44
CA LEU A 532 59.45 -37.68 -15.99
C LEU A 532 59.08 -36.20 -15.81
N VAL A 533 57.85 -35.85 -16.16
CA VAL A 533 57.34 -34.48 -16.03
C VAL A 533 56.99 -34.20 -14.55
N ILE A 534 57.76 -33.31 -13.91
CA ILE A 534 57.56 -32.91 -12.50
C ILE A 534 56.89 -31.56 -12.32
N GLY A 535 56.67 -30.79 -13.42
CA GLY A 535 56.00 -29.49 -13.35
C GLY A 535 55.82 -28.85 -14.73
N ALA A 536 55.09 -27.75 -14.77
CA ALA A 536 54.93 -26.91 -15.95
C ALA A 536 55.11 -25.45 -15.53
N GLU A 537 56.00 -24.72 -16.20
CA GLU A 537 56.16 -23.27 -16.02
C GLU A 537 55.57 -22.51 -17.21
N ILE A 538 54.91 -21.43 -16.93
CA ILE A 538 54.42 -20.49 -17.97
C ILE A 538 55.58 -19.55 -18.30
N ALA A 539 56.19 -19.67 -19.47
CA ALA A 539 57.21 -18.74 -19.92
C ALA A 539 56.53 -17.55 -20.58
N GLU A 540 56.69 -16.36 -20.01
CA GLU A 540 56.42 -15.12 -20.71
C GLU A 540 57.59 -14.80 -21.61
N ASP A 541 57.33 -14.64 -22.93
CA ASP A 541 58.34 -14.26 -23.93
C ASP A 541 58.73 -12.77 -23.70
N GLU A 542 59.88 -12.53 -23.10
CA GLU A 542 60.52 -11.22 -22.97
C GLU A 542 61.14 -10.77 -24.31
N ASN A 543 60.42 -10.67 -25.36
CA ASN A 543 60.90 -9.95 -26.55
C ASN A 543 59.77 -9.11 -27.14
N GLY A 544 59.53 -7.95 -26.50
CA GLY A 544 58.88 -6.84 -27.14
C GLY A 544 59.89 -6.10 -28.04
N ASN A 545 59.54 -6.00 -29.30
CA ASN A 545 59.94 -4.91 -30.17
C ASN A 545 58.73 -4.47 -30.98
#